data_4362ae20e77b49a62c835e0c0f29aab2
#
_entry.id   4362ae20e77b49a62c835e0c0f29aab2
#
_cell.length_a   1.000
_cell.length_b   1.000
_cell.length_c   1.000
_cell.angle_alpha   90.00
_cell.angle_beta   90.00
_cell.angle_gamma   90.00
#
_symmetry.space_group_name_H-M   'P 1'
#
loop_
_entity.id
_entity.type
_entity.pdbx_description
1 polymer ?
#
loop_
_entity_poly.entity_id
_entity_poly.type
_entity_poly.pdbx_seq_one_letter_code
_entity_poly.pdbx_strand_id
1 'polypeptide(L)'
;DSSVSQRKLSSQMELNVASVNFALKRLIQKGFVTKEGENPRRVKYHITPEGLREKTQLAYKFFDRNIPYYHEVKNDIEARIVKATDGKNVSLAIYGASELSETTYMVVTKMSYDFLGFYIEDSKISEAKILNHNFQSLDLLKGDNKCLLLLTDKCPSEVLKDMSKKNIETLSLVD
;
A
#
# COMPACT_ATOMS: atom_id res chain seq x y z
N ASP A 1 -10.86 -10.92 -22.11
CA ASP A 1 -11.06 -12.39 -22.25
C ASP A 1 -11.84 -12.89 -21.06
N SER A 2 -13.16 -13.10 -21.25
CA SER A 2 -14.10 -13.31 -20.15
C SER A 2 -14.27 -14.78 -19.72
N SER A 3 -13.45 -15.69 -20.23
CA SER A 3 -13.55 -17.11 -19.92
C SER A 3 -12.37 -17.63 -19.11
N VAL A 4 -12.57 -17.88 -17.83
CA VAL A 4 -11.52 -18.35 -16.92
C VAL A 4 -11.86 -19.75 -16.41
N SER A 5 -10.88 -20.67 -16.37
CA SER A 5 -11.05 -22.01 -15.77
C SER A 5 -10.90 -21.97 -14.26
N GLN A 6 -11.52 -22.95 -13.54
CA GLN A 6 -11.38 -23.07 -12.07
C GLN A 6 -9.93 -23.16 -11.60
N ARG A 7 -9.06 -23.87 -12.36
CA ARG A 7 -7.64 -23.98 -12.03
C ARG A 7 -6.91 -22.64 -12.15
N LYS A 8 -7.22 -21.86 -13.18
CA LYS A 8 -6.63 -20.53 -13.35
C LYS A 8 -7.09 -19.59 -12.25
N LEU A 9 -8.38 -19.62 -11.87
CA LEU A 9 -8.88 -18.86 -10.72
C LEU A 9 -8.22 -19.29 -9.40
N SER A 10 -8.08 -20.60 -9.17
CA SER A 10 -7.40 -21.14 -7.98
C SER A 10 -5.97 -20.62 -7.86
N SER A 11 -5.21 -20.64 -8.95
CA SER A 11 -3.84 -20.13 -8.98
C SER A 11 -3.77 -18.61 -8.80
N GLN A 12 -4.66 -17.85 -9.45
CA GLN A 12 -4.66 -16.38 -9.36
C GLN A 12 -5.09 -15.85 -7.99
N MET A 13 -5.95 -16.58 -7.28
CA MET A 13 -6.50 -16.18 -5.97
C MET A 13 -5.78 -16.86 -4.80
N GLU A 14 -4.78 -17.68 -5.06
CA GLU A 14 -4.06 -18.48 -4.05
C GLU A 14 -5.01 -19.35 -3.18
N LEU A 15 -6.12 -19.78 -3.77
CA LEU A 15 -7.14 -20.61 -3.14
C LEU A 15 -7.07 -22.04 -3.66
N ASN A 16 -7.48 -23.01 -2.85
CA ASN A 16 -7.64 -24.38 -3.34
C ASN A 16 -8.84 -24.50 -4.31
N VAL A 17 -8.77 -25.47 -5.23
CA VAL A 17 -9.80 -25.68 -6.26
C VAL A 17 -11.20 -25.95 -5.67
N ALA A 18 -11.27 -26.62 -4.51
CA ALA A 18 -12.54 -26.91 -3.84
C ALA A 18 -13.26 -25.63 -3.38
N SER A 19 -12.51 -24.68 -2.79
CA SER A 19 -13.02 -23.38 -2.39
C SER A 19 -13.53 -22.58 -3.58
N VAL A 20 -12.75 -22.55 -4.68
CA VAL A 20 -13.17 -21.90 -5.93
C VAL A 20 -14.45 -22.52 -6.49
N ASN A 21 -14.53 -23.85 -6.52
CA ASN A 21 -15.72 -24.56 -6.99
C ASN A 21 -16.96 -24.24 -6.13
N PHE A 22 -16.81 -24.24 -4.81
CA PHE A 22 -17.88 -23.88 -3.89
C PHE A 22 -18.36 -22.44 -4.12
N ALA A 23 -17.44 -21.49 -4.25
CA ALA A 23 -17.78 -20.09 -4.53
C ALA A 23 -18.52 -19.92 -5.87
N LEU A 24 -18.03 -20.58 -6.94
CA LEU A 24 -18.67 -20.55 -8.25
C LEU A 24 -20.09 -21.13 -8.23
N LYS A 25 -20.30 -22.26 -7.53
CA LYS A 25 -21.65 -22.82 -7.36
C LYS A 25 -22.61 -21.82 -6.70
N ARG A 26 -22.15 -21.14 -5.65
CA ARG A 26 -22.97 -20.10 -4.99
C ARG A 26 -23.28 -18.92 -5.90
N LEU A 27 -22.30 -18.46 -6.69
CA LEU A 27 -22.50 -17.36 -7.64
C LEU A 27 -23.48 -17.74 -8.75
N ILE A 28 -23.45 -19.01 -9.22
CA ILE A 28 -24.39 -19.54 -10.20
C ILE A 28 -25.79 -19.61 -9.59
N GLN A 29 -25.93 -20.12 -8.36
CA GLN A 29 -27.23 -20.18 -7.65
C GLN A 29 -27.85 -18.79 -7.45
N LYS A 30 -27.02 -17.77 -7.26
CA LYS A 30 -27.45 -16.37 -7.14
C LYS A 30 -27.74 -15.69 -8.50
N GLY A 31 -27.49 -16.38 -9.61
CA GLY A 31 -27.68 -15.81 -10.95
C GLY A 31 -26.61 -14.79 -11.36
N PHE A 32 -25.50 -14.67 -10.62
CA PHE A 32 -24.43 -13.71 -10.91
C PHE A 32 -23.41 -14.22 -11.94
N VAL A 33 -23.36 -15.54 -12.12
CA VAL A 33 -22.47 -16.23 -13.05
C VAL A 33 -23.25 -17.30 -13.79
N THR A 34 -23.00 -17.44 -15.09
CA THR A 34 -23.44 -18.58 -15.89
C THR A 34 -22.29 -19.51 -16.20
N LYS A 35 -22.60 -20.77 -16.40
CA LYS A 35 -21.68 -21.83 -16.76
C LYS A 35 -21.96 -22.26 -18.20
N GLU A 36 -20.95 -22.30 -19.05
CA GLU A 36 -21.02 -22.78 -20.43
C GLU A 36 -20.10 -24.00 -20.61
N GLY A 37 -20.63 -25.05 -21.25
CA GLY A 37 -19.93 -26.30 -21.55
C GLY A 37 -20.29 -27.44 -20.60
N GLU A 38 -20.47 -28.64 -21.17
CA GLU A 38 -20.81 -29.87 -20.44
C GLU A 38 -19.58 -30.62 -19.92
N ASN A 39 -18.45 -30.44 -20.60
CA ASN A 39 -17.22 -31.14 -20.23
C ASN A 39 -16.54 -30.43 -19.02
N PRO A 40 -16.35 -31.11 -17.87
CA PRO A 40 -15.76 -30.54 -16.67
C PRO A 40 -14.37 -29.90 -16.86
N ARG A 41 -13.63 -30.36 -17.89
CA ARG A 41 -12.27 -29.84 -18.20
C ARG A 41 -12.28 -28.60 -19.11
N ARG A 42 -13.44 -28.26 -19.72
CA ARG A 42 -13.60 -27.18 -20.70
C ARG A 42 -14.72 -26.19 -20.34
N VAL A 43 -15.12 -26.18 -19.08
CA VAL A 43 -16.15 -25.26 -18.60
C VAL A 43 -15.62 -23.83 -18.60
N LYS A 44 -16.44 -22.93 -19.13
CA LYS A 44 -16.26 -21.49 -19.06
C LYS A 44 -17.28 -20.87 -18.14
N TYR A 45 -16.89 -19.82 -17.45
CA TYR A 45 -17.76 -19.06 -16.55
C TYR A 45 -17.88 -17.62 -17.06
N HIS A 46 -19.09 -17.12 -17.12
CA HIS A 46 -19.40 -15.77 -17.60
C HIS A 46 -20.16 -15.02 -16.52
N ILE A 47 -19.77 -13.78 -16.26
CA ILE A 47 -20.53 -12.91 -15.37
C ILE A 47 -21.81 -12.46 -16.08
N THR A 48 -22.94 -12.50 -15.38
CA THR A 48 -24.21 -12.01 -15.89
C THR A 48 -24.33 -10.49 -15.72
N PRO A 49 -25.28 -9.81 -16.40
CA PRO A 49 -25.59 -8.41 -16.13
C PRO A 49 -25.90 -8.15 -14.65
N GLU A 50 -26.62 -9.07 -13.98
CA GLU A 50 -26.92 -9.00 -12.56
C GLU A 50 -25.65 -9.14 -11.71
N GLY A 51 -24.78 -10.09 -12.06
CA GLY A 51 -23.46 -10.25 -11.40
C GLY A 51 -22.57 -9.03 -11.57
N LEU A 52 -22.65 -8.35 -12.73
CA LEU A 52 -21.90 -7.11 -12.96
C LEU A 52 -22.43 -5.97 -12.08
N ARG A 53 -23.76 -5.84 -11.92
CA ARG A 53 -24.38 -4.88 -11.00
C ARG A 53 -23.95 -5.13 -9.56
N GLU A 54 -24.03 -6.38 -9.09
CA GLU A 54 -23.62 -6.75 -7.74
C GLU A 54 -22.13 -6.45 -7.50
N LYS A 55 -21.26 -6.80 -8.47
CA LYS A 55 -19.83 -6.44 -8.42
C LYS A 55 -19.62 -4.94 -8.25
N THR A 56 -20.36 -4.13 -9.03
CA THR A 56 -20.29 -2.68 -8.96
C THR A 56 -20.73 -2.17 -7.59
N GLN A 57 -21.85 -2.67 -7.06
CA GLN A 57 -22.34 -2.29 -5.72
C GLN A 57 -21.34 -2.67 -4.61
N LEU A 58 -20.73 -3.85 -4.70
CA LEU A 58 -19.71 -4.28 -3.75
C LEU A 58 -18.46 -3.38 -3.82
N ALA A 59 -18.04 -2.97 -5.01
CA ALA A 59 -16.94 -2.02 -5.19
C ALA A 59 -17.27 -0.66 -4.55
N TYR A 60 -18.48 -0.11 -4.78
CA TYR A 60 -18.91 1.13 -4.13
C TYR A 60 -18.91 1.01 -2.60
N LYS A 61 -19.47 -0.08 -2.04
CA LYS A 61 -19.47 -0.32 -0.59
C LYS A 61 -18.04 -0.44 -0.03
N PHE A 62 -17.12 -1.03 -0.78
CA PHE A 62 -15.72 -1.12 -0.41
C PHE A 62 -15.09 0.27 -0.34
N PHE A 63 -15.24 1.08 -1.39
CA PHE A 63 -14.73 2.45 -1.42
C PHE A 63 -15.34 3.32 -0.32
N ASP A 64 -16.66 3.32 -0.18
CA ASP A 64 -17.38 4.08 0.82
C ASP A 64 -16.92 3.78 2.26
N ARG A 65 -16.57 2.53 2.53
CA ARG A 65 -16.06 2.10 3.83
C ARG A 65 -14.59 2.45 4.05
N ASN A 66 -13.77 2.44 3.00
CA ASN A 66 -12.32 2.58 3.15
C ASN A 66 -11.83 4.01 2.95
N ILE A 67 -12.56 4.85 2.19
CA ILE A 67 -12.18 6.26 2.03
C ILE A 67 -12.06 7.00 3.37
N PRO A 68 -13.01 6.91 4.34
CA PRO A 68 -12.87 7.55 5.64
C PRO A 68 -11.62 7.09 6.39
N TYR A 69 -11.29 5.80 6.36
CA TYR A 69 -10.09 5.26 6.97
C TYR A 69 -8.80 5.85 6.38
N TYR A 70 -8.72 5.99 5.05
CA TYR A 70 -7.58 6.66 4.42
C TYR A 70 -7.45 8.14 4.81
N HIS A 71 -8.57 8.83 4.98
CA HIS A 71 -8.57 10.20 5.48
C HIS A 71 -8.07 10.28 6.92
N GLU A 72 -8.51 9.36 7.77
CA GLU A 72 -8.09 9.29 9.18
C GLU A 72 -6.58 9.04 9.28
N VAL A 73 -6.04 8.07 8.54
CA VAL A 73 -4.59 7.79 8.50
C VAL A 73 -3.80 9.01 8.03
N LYS A 74 -4.25 9.72 6.99
CA LYS A 74 -3.58 10.93 6.52
C LYS A 74 -3.59 12.05 7.55
N ASN A 75 -4.70 12.24 8.22
CA ASN A 75 -4.84 13.26 9.26
C ASN A 75 -3.96 12.93 10.47
N ASP A 76 -3.85 11.66 10.84
CA ASP A 76 -2.97 11.22 11.93
C ASP A 76 -1.49 11.47 11.56
N ILE A 77 -1.05 11.10 10.36
CA ILE A 77 0.30 11.36 9.88
C ILE A 77 0.60 12.87 9.93
N GLU A 78 -0.29 13.70 9.39
CA GLU A 78 -0.14 15.15 9.40
C GLU A 78 -0.02 15.71 10.83
N ALA A 79 -0.91 15.29 11.71
CA ALA A 79 -0.90 15.74 13.12
C ALA A 79 0.39 15.33 13.84
N ARG A 80 0.90 14.12 13.60
CA ARG A 80 2.17 13.63 14.19
C ARG A 80 3.36 14.42 13.66
N ILE A 81 3.42 14.73 12.36
CA ILE A 81 4.47 15.56 11.77
C ILE A 81 4.43 16.97 12.36
N VAL A 82 3.28 17.62 12.37
CA VAL A 82 3.10 18.98 12.94
C VAL A 82 3.55 19.03 14.40
N LYS A 83 3.14 18.03 15.19
CA LYS A 83 3.56 17.92 16.59
C LYS A 83 5.07 17.73 16.75
N ALA A 84 5.68 16.90 15.92
CA ALA A 84 7.13 16.63 16.00
C ALA A 84 7.96 17.82 15.54
N THR A 85 7.50 18.57 14.57
CA THR A 85 8.19 19.75 14.06
C THR A 85 8.04 20.97 14.97
N ASP A 86 6.96 21.05 15.74
CA ASP A 86 6.68 22.13 16.71
C ASP A 86 6.94 23.54 16.12
N GLY A 87 6.48 23.77 14.89
CA GLY A 87 6.67 25.03 14.16
C GLY A 87 8.10 25.32 13.69
N LYS A 88 9.04 24.39 13.89
CA LYS A 88 10.43 24.54 13.42
C LYS A 88 10.47 24.38 11.89
N ASN A 89 11.35 25.16 11.26
CA ASN A 89 11.66 24.96 9.85
C ASN A 89 12.61 23.76 9.72
N VAL A 90 12.06 22.62 9.33
CA VAL A 90 12.81 21.35 9.15
C VAL A 90 12.52 20.82 7.75
N SER A 91 13.48 20.10 7.19
CA SER A 91 13.27 19.32 5.97
C SER A 91 12.80 17.92 6.34
N LEU A 92 11.93 17.31 5.51
CA LEU A 92 11.39 15.98 5.76
C LEU A 92 12.03 14.96 4.82
N ALA A 93 12.38 13.82 5.35
CA ALA A 93 12.81 12.64 4.59
C ALA A 93 11.94 11.44 4.98
N ILE A 94 11.75 10.48 4.09
CA ILE A 94 10.98 9.27 4.36
C ILE A 94 11.93 8.07 4.28
N TYR A 95 11.93 7.25 5.35
CA TYR A 95 12.59 5.96 5.38
C TYR A 95 11.58 4.83 5.20
N GLY A 96 11.79 4.01 4.18
CA GLY A 96 10.96 2.85 3.88
C GLY A 96 10.39 2.84 2.47
N ALA A 97 9.88 1.66 2.06
CA ALA A 97 9.37 1.38 0.72
C ALA A 97 7.99 0.68 0.74
N SER A 98 7.15 1.01 1.72
CA SER A 98 5.81 0.43 1.91
C SER A 98 4.70 1.35 1.40
N GLU A 99 3.46 0.85 1.41
CA GLU A 99 2.25 1.65 1.13
C GLU A 99 2.11 2.85 2.11
N LEU A 100 2.62 2.71 3.33
CA LEU A 100 2.65 3.80 4.29
C LEU A 100 3.61 4.90 3.85
N SER A 101 4.72 4.56 3.19
CA SER A 101 5.66 5.53 2.59
C SER A 101 4.98 6.35 1.50
N GLU A 102 4.19 5.72 0.63
CA GLU A 102 3.39 6.40 -0.40
C GLU A 102 2.36 7.35 0.22
N THR A 103 1.63 6.87 1.21
CA THR A 103 0.61 7.66 1.91
C THR A 103 1.25 8.86 2.63
N THR A 104 2.38 8.64 3.29
CA THR A 104 3.16 9.71 3.96
C THR A 104 3.66 10.74 2.96
N TYR A 105 4.17 10.32 1.82
CA TYR A 105 4.58 11.23 0.75
C TYR A 105 3.43 12.10 0.25
N MET A 106 2.24 11.52 0.05
CA MET A 106 1.04 12.30 -0.32
C MET A 106 0.65 13.35 0.71
N VAL A 107 0.91 13.11 2.00
CA VAL A 107 0.70 14.10 3.07
C VAL A 107 1.78 15.16 3.00
N VAL A 108 3.05 14.76 2.98
CA VAL A 108 4.21 15.67 2.97
C VAL A 108 4.17 16.65 1.80
N THR A 109 3.77 16.19 0.59
CA THR A 109 3.66 17.07 -0.60
C THR A 109 2.60 18.17 -0.49
N LYS A 110 1.66 18.07 0.45
CA LYS A 110 0.65 19.10 0.74
C LYS A 110 1.09 20.05 1.85
N MET A 111 2.11 19.67 2.59
CA MET A 111 2.68 20.48 3.67
C MET A 111 3.75 21.41 3.09
N SER A 112 3.99 22.54 3.75
CA SER A 112 4.97 23.55 3.32
C SER A 112 6.38 23.24 3.84
N TYR A 113 6.79 21.96 3.80
CA TYR A 113 8.13 21.51 4.19
C TYR A 113 8.94 21.11 2.96
N ASP A 114 10.26 21.31 3.02
CA ASP A 114 11.16 20.78 2.01
C ASP A 114 11.26 19.27 2.12
N PHE A 115 11.03 18.58 1.02
CA PHE A 115 11.12 17.12 0.94
C PHE A 115 12.47 16.70 0.34
N LEU A 116 13.28 15.99 1.12
CA LEU A 116 14.63 15.57 0.74
C LEU A 116 14.65 14.29 -0.12
N GLY A 117 13.64 13.43 0.02
CA GLY A 117 13.55 12.19 -0.74
C GLY A 117 13.21 10.96 0.10
N PHE A 118 13.25 9.82 -0.59
CA PHE A 118 13.10 8.50 0.01
C PHE A 118 14.46 7.88 0.29
N TYR A 119 14.61 7.30 1.46
CA TYR A 119 15.85 6.70 1.94
C TYR A 119 15.63 5.27 2.39
N ILE A 120 16.62 4.42 2.14
CA ILE A 120 16.59 3.02 2.53
C ILE A 120 18.03 2.52 2.65
N GLU A 121 18.23 1.35 3.27
CA GLU A 121 19.55 0.74 3.31
C GLU A 121 20.01 0.33 1.89
N ASP A 122 21.28 0.47 1.58
CA ASP A 122 21.89 0.18 0.28
C ASP A 122 21.52 -1.20 -0.27
N SER A 123 21.48 -2.20 0.59
CA SER A 123 21.12 -3.58 0.22
C SER A 123 19.71 -3.73 -0.34
N LYS A 124 18.82 -2.77 -0.08
CA LYS A 124 17.40 -2.81 -0.47
C LYS A 124 17.05 -1.89 -1.64
N ILE A 125 17.97 -1.02 -2.06
CA ILE A 125 17.70 0.00 -3.11
C ILE A 125 17.24 -0.62 -4.42
N SER A 126 17.83 -1.74 -4.83
CA SER A 126 17.49 -2.41 -6.09
C SER A 126 16.08 -3.01 -6.13
N GLU A 127 15.51 -3.30 -4.98
CA GLU A 127 14.18 -3.92 -4.83
C GLU A 127 13.09 -2.89 -4.55
N ALA A 128 13.46 -1.70 -4.09
CA ALA A 128 12.52 -0.67 -3.68
C ALA A 128 11.86 0.02 -4.88
N LYS A 129 10.53 0.01 -4.91
CA LYS A 129 9.73 0.68 -5.96
C LYS A 129 8.54 1.36 -5.31
N ILE A 130 8.52 2.68 -5.36
CA ILE A 130 7.36 3.49 -4.99
C ILE A 130 7.12 4.55 -6.08
N LEU A 131 5.94 4.56 -6.68
CA LEU A 131 5.42 5.64 -7.56
C LEU A 131 6.47 6.24 -8.52
N ASN A 132 7.37 5.45 -9.08
CA ASN A 132 8.49 5.89 -9.92
C ASN A 132 9.49 6.85 -9.23
N HIS A 133 9.54 6.88 -7.91
CA HIS A 133 10.54 7.63 -7.18
C HIS A 133 11.84 6.84 -7.04
N ASN A 134 12.96 7.57 -7.08
CA ASN A 134 14.28 7.02 -6.82
C ASN A 134 14.55 6.99 -5.32
N PHE A 135 15.09 5.88 -4.85
CA PHE A 135 15.58 5.74 -3.49
C PHE A 135 17.04 6.16 -3.40
N GLN A 136 17.38 6.78 -2.29
CA GLN A 136 18.75 7.16 -1.94
C GLN A 136 19.25 6.27 -0.81
N SER A 137 20.57 6.08 -0.77
CA SER A 137 21.20 5.46 0.37
C SER A 137 21.00 6.30 1.63
N LEU A 138 20.64 5.65 2.73
CA LEU A 138 20.48 6.30 4.02
C LEU A 138 21.81 6.94 4.50
N ASP A 139 22.96 6.44 4.03
CA ASP A 139 24.26 7.00 4.35
C ASP A 139 24.48 8.40 3.79
N LEU A 140 23.76 8.75 2.71
CA LEU A 140 23.82 10.07 2.10
C LEU A 140 23.01 11.13 2.87
N LEU A 141 22.13 10.71 3.80
CA LEU A 141 21.36 11.63 4.62
C LEU A 141 22.28 12.32 5.64
N LYS A 142 22.33 13.65 5.55
CA LYS A 142 23.17 14.50 6.42
C LYS A 142 22.33 15.21 7.47
N GLY A 143 22.84 15.32 8.69
CA GLY A 143 22.15 15.96 9.81
C GLY A 143 22.30 17.47 9.90
N ASP A 144 22.97 18.11 8.95
CA ASP A 144 23.28 19.55 8.94
C ASP A 144 22.07 20.44 8.63
N ASN A 145 20.97 19.88 8.13
CA ASN A 145 19.81 20.65 7.63
C ASN A 145 18.54 20.54 8.53
N LYS A 146 18.69 20.26 9.83
CA LYS A 146 17.53 20.07 10.71
C LYS A 146 16.50 19.14 10.05
N CYS A 147 16.91 17.93 9.71
CA CYS A 147 16.09 16.93 9.04
C CYS A 147 15.29 16.12 10.06
N LEU A 148 14.00 15.92 9.79
CA LEU A 148 13.15 14.94 10.46
C LEU A 148 12.96 13.73 9.51
N LEU A 149 13.45 12.57 9.92
CA LEU A 149 13.29 11.32 9.18
C LEU A 149 12.02 10.59 9.63
N LEU A 150 11.05 10.47 8.74
CA LEU A 150 9.77 9.78 8.96
C LEU A 150 9.97 8.29 8.69
N LEU A 151 9.83 7.46 9.72
CA LEU A 151 9.99 6.01 9.62
C LEU A 151 8.63 5.38 9.28
N THR A 152 8.51 4.89 8.07
CA THR A 152 7.30 4.24 7.54
C THR A 152 7.42 2.71 7.46
N ASP A 153 8.62 2.19 7.72
CA ASP A 153 8.91 0.77 7.87
C ASP A 153 9.65 0.52 9.19
N LYS A 154 9.69 -0.73 9.63
CA LYS A 154 10.47 -1.12 10.79
C LYS A 154 11.94 -0.81 10.56
N CYS A 155 12.47 0.10 11.35
CA CYS A 155 13.86 0.54 11.26
C CYS A 155 14.73 -0.25 12.23
N PRO A 156 15.86 -0.84 11.79
CA PRO A 156 16.80 -1.51 12.67
C PRO A 156 17.36 -0.57 13.73
N SER A 157 17.58 -1.09 14.95
CA SER A 157 18.12 -0.29 16.06
C SER A 157 19.51 0.30 15.79
N GLU A 158 20.29 -0.34 14.94
CA GLU A 158 21.61 0.15 14.49
C GLU A 158 21.47 1.41 13.66
N VAL A 159 20.52 1.43 12.75
CA VAL A 159 20.18 2.59 11.90
C VAL A 159 19.73 3.76 12.78
N LEU A 160 18.86 3.54 13.76
CA LEU A 160 18.42 4.58 14.69
C LEU A 160 19.57 5.19 15.48
N LYS A 161 20.53 4.35 15.93
CA LYS A 161 21.75 4.82 16.61
C LYS A 161 22.64 5.67 15.68
N ASP A 162 22.73 5.30 14.40
CA ASP A 162 23.50 6.06 13.43
C ASP A 162 22.84 7.41 13.11
N MET A 163 21.52 7.44 12.97
CA MET A 163 20.77 8.70 12.80
C MET A 163 20.97 9.64 13.99
N SER A 164 20.93 9.12 15.21
CA SER A 164 21.25 9.90 16.42
C SER A 164 22.66 10.50 16.40
N LYS A 165 23.69 9.74 15.95
CA LYS A 165 25.05 10.25 15.82
C LYS A 165 25.17 11.36 14.77
N LYS A 166 24.40 11.26 13.68
CA LYS A 166 24.31 12.27 12.63
C LYS A 166 23.43 13.47 13.03
N ASN A 167 22.89 13.49 14.25
CA ASN A 167 21.96 14.51 14.75
C ASN A 167 20.69 14.68 13.91
N ILE A 168 20.17 13.54 13.40
CA ILE A 168 18.93 13.46 12.64
C ILE A 168 17.82 13.01 13.59
N GLU A 169 16.78 13.84 13.73
CA GLU A 169 15.58 13.48 14.48
C GLU A 169 14.75 12.43 13.70
N THR A 170 14.14 11.48 14.41
CA THR A 170 13.33 10.44 13.79
C THR A 170 11.93 10.43 14.37
N LEU A 171 10.92 10.22 13.51
CA LEU A 171 9.52 10.03 13.90
C LEU A 171 9.02 8.69 13.35
N SER A 172 8.72 7.73 14.23
CA SER A 172 8.08 6.49 13.79
C SER A 172 6.61 6.74 13.45
N LEU A 173 6.17 6.28 12.27
CA LEU A 173 4.78 6.25 11.84
C LEU A 173 4.23 4.81 11.86
N VAL A 174 5.09 3.84 12.14
CA VAL A 174 4.74 2.42 12.34
C VAL A 174 4.52 2.21 13.83
N ASP A 175 3.41 1.56 14.19
CA ASP A 175 3.07 1.14 15.56
C ASP A 175 3.84 -0.13 15.96
#